data_f45630455d042f60ddebe41bd7e99a6f
#
_entry.id   f45630455d042f60ddebe41bd7e99a6f
#
_cell.length_a   1.000
_cell.length_b   1.000
_cell.length_c   1.000
_cell.angle_alpha   90.00
_cell.angle_beta   90.00
_cell.angle_gamma   90.00
#
_symmetry.space_group_name_H-M   'P 1'
#
loop_
_entity.id
_entity.type
_entity.pdbx_description
1 polymer ?
#
loop_
_entity_poly.entity_id
_entity_poly.type
_entity_poly.pdbx_seq_one_letter_code
_entity_poly.pdbx_strand_id
1 'polypeptide(L)'
;LSPDLVGVYSGVTTLVDQGGPSCMTIGGFRKFIAEPSASRVLAFLSAYLVGGLEGHLYPELYGPNGVNAEHTITAARANLDLVKGIKAHAEIGGQSRWGMEVIKIGQEIATAANLPLYIHLGQLWPTSSSALIPSSEELIRELLPIMKEGDVLAHPFTRHPGGFVSSEGKIHPILLEAVRQKQILVDVGHGSHFSFDVARR
;
A
#
# COMPACT_ATOMS: atom_id res chain seq x y z
N LEU A 1 9.78 2.62 17.11
CA LEU A 1 9.30 3.88 17.69
C LEU A 1 7.99 3.61 18.43
N SER A 2 7.81 4.16 19.65
CA SER A 2 6.51 4.07 20.32
C SER A 2 5.47 4.87 19.52
N PRO A 3 4.25 4.34 19.29
CA PRO A 3 3.19 5.08 18.63
C PRO A 3 2.87 6.42 19.33
N ASP A 4 3.00 6.47 20.64
CA ASP A 4 2.65 7.68 21.41
C ASP A 4 3.58 8.86 21.13
N LEU A 5 4.84 8.61 20.74
CA LEU A 5 5.77 9.69 20.38
C LEU A 5 5.33 10.46 19.13
N VAL A 6 4.73 9.75 18.16
CA VAL A 6 4.18 10.35 16.93
C VAL A 6 2.67 10.52 16.99
N GLY A 7 2.03 10.03 18.03
CA GLY A 7 0.62 10.13 18.35
C GLY A 7 0.31 11.24 19.34
N VAL A 8 -0.18 10.87 20.50
CA VAL A 8 -0.70 11.84 21.52
C VAL A 8 0.32 12.88 21.93
N TYR A 9 1.61 12.56 21.98
CA TYR A 9 2.65 13.55 22.33
C TYR A 9 2.92 14.57 21.21
N SER A 10 2.44 14.32 19.99
CA SER A 10 2.50 15.30 18.88
C SER A 10 1.13 15.87 18.51
N GLY A 11 0.09 15.59 19.32
CA GLY A 11 -1.27 16.08 19.10
C GLY A 11 -2.12 15.20 18.16
N VAL A 12 -1.64 14.03 17.79
CA VAL A 12 -2.36 13.06 16.93
C VAL A 12 -2.97 11.96 17.81
N THR A 13 -4.29 11.83 17.80
CA THR A 13 -5.01 10.88 18.67
C THR A 13 -5.23 9.52 18.03
N THR A 14 -5.18 9.44 16.70
CA THR A 14 -5.36 8.18 15.95
C THR A 14 -4.28 8.03 14.89
N LEU A 15 -3.63 6.89 14.90
CA LEU A 15 -2.60 6.47 13.93
C LEU A 15 -3.09 5.26 13.16
N VAL A 16 -2.72 5.16 11.89
CA VAL A 16 -2.96 3.98 11.06
C VAL A 16 -1.62 3.48 10.54
N ASP A 17 -1.25 2.28 10.94
CA ASP A 17 -0.07 1.60 10.39
C ASP A 17 -0.35 1.16 8.95
N GLN A 18 0.56 1.47 8.04
CA GLN A 18 0.36 1.29 6.59
C GLN A 18 0.84 -0.07 6.09
N GLY A 19 0.58 -1.15 6.80
CA GLY A 19 0.87 -2.51 6.34
C GLY A 19 2.07 -3.17 7.04
N GLY A 20 2.42 -2.72 8.24
CA GLY A 20 3.39 -3.40 9.11
C GLY A 20 2.93 -4.79 9.50
N PRO A 21 1.73 -4.97 10.07
CA PRO A 21 1.24 -6.30 10.44
C PRO A 21 0.73 -7.09 9.23
N SER A 22 0.91 -8.41 9.28
CA SER A 22 0.34 -9.41 8.38
C SER A 22 -0.60 -10.35 9.13
N CYS A 23 -1.20 -11.30 8.42
CA CYS A 23 -1.99 -12.36 9.05
C CYS A 23 -1.17 -13.18 10.07
N MET A 24 0.15 -13.26 9.92
CA MET A 24 1.04 -13.95 10.85
C MET A 24 1.40 -13.12 12.09
N THR A 25 1.34 -11.79 12.00
CA THR A 25 1.89 -10.90 13.04
C THR A 25 0.85 -10.01 13.71
N ILE A 26 -0.39 -9.99 13.22
CA ILE A 26 -1.46 -9.11 13.73
C ILE A 26 -1.73 -9.29 15.23
N GLY A 27 -1.63 -10.51 15.75
CA GLY A 27 -1.79 -10.78 17.18
C GLY A 27 -0.69 -10.11 18.02
N GLY A 28 0.56 -10.17 17.56
CA GLY A 28 1.68 -9.47 18.19
C GLY A 28 1.55 -7.96 18.09
N PHE A 29 1.15 -7.45 16.92
CA PHE A 29 0.87 -6.03 16.72
C PHE A 29 -0.22 -5.52 17.68
N ARG A 30 -1.32 -6.25 17.81
CA ARG A 30 -2.38 -5.93 18.77
C ARG A 30 -1.83 -5.84 20.19
N LYS A 31 -1.22 -6.92 20.65
CA LYS A 31 -0.81 -7.09 22.06
C LYS A 31 0.31 -6.14 22.48
N PHE A 32 1.30 -5.93 21.60
CA PHE A 32 2.53 -5.23 21.97
C PHE A 32 2.63 -3.80 21.42
N ILE A 33 1.76 -3.43 20.46
CA ILE A 33 1.79 -2.10 19.84
C ILE A 33 0.47 -1.36 20.08
N ALA A 34 -0.68 -1.92 19.67
CA ALA A 34 -1.94 -1.20 19.69
C ALA A 34 -2.53 -1.07 21.11
N GLU A 35 -2.66 -2.17 21.84
CA GLU A 35 -3.28 -2.18 23.18
C GLU A 35 -2.50 -1.37 24.24
N PRO A 36 -1.16 -1.37 24.32
CA PRO A 36 -0.44 -0.61 25.33
C PRO A 36 -0.30 0.87 25.01
N SER A 37 -0.68 1.32 23.81
CA SER A 37 -0.55 2.72 23.38
C SER A 37 -1.68 3.58 23.93
N ALA A 38 -1.36 4.80 24.37
CA ALA A 38 -2.34 5.83 24.70
C ALA A 38 -3.01 6.41 23.44
N SER A 39 -2.28 6.43 22.33
CA SER A 39 -2.82 6.75 21.01
C SER A 39 -3.70 5.62 20.51
N ARG A 40 -4.79 5.94 19.81
CA ARG A 40 -5.56 4.94 19.09
C ARG A 40 -4.75 4.46 17.88
N VAL A 41 -4.36 3.18 17.86
CA VAL A 41 -3.60 2.59 16.76
C VAL A 41 -4.49 1.63 15.98
N LEU A 42 -4.59 1.86 14.67
CA LEU A 42 -5.26 1.04 13.68
C LEU A 42 -4.22 0.54 12.66
N ALA A 43 -4.60 -0.35 11.76
CA ALA A 43 -3.70 -0.86 10.73
C ALA A 43 -4.40 -1.14 9.41
N PHE A 44 -3.66 -0.98 8.30
CA PHE A 44 -3.88 -1.74 7.09
C PHE A 44 -3.13 -3.07 7.22
N LEU A 45 -3.84 -4.18 6.99
CA LEU A 45 -3.22 -5.50 7.07
C LEU A 45 -2.46 -5.79 5.77
N SER A 46 -1.18 -6.13 5.87
CA SER A 46 -0.39 -6.51 4.71
C SER A 46 -0.97 -7.76 4.03
N ALA A 47 -1.09 -7.73 2.70
CA ALA A 47 -1.42 -8.91 1.92
C ALA A 47 -0.31 -9.97 1.98
N TYR A 48 0.92 -9.53 2.26
CA TYR A 48 2.11 -10.39 2.30
C TYR A 48 2.29 -11.02 3.67
N LEU A 49 2.66 -12.30 3.70
CA LEU A 49 2.88 -13.07 4.94
C LEU A 49 3.93 -12.43 5.86
N VAL A 50 4.96 -11.84 5.28
CA VAL A 50 6.04 -11.18 6.03
C VAL A 50 5.68 -9.80 6.58
N GLY A 51 4.54 -9.24 6.21
CA GLY A 51 4.16 -7.88 6.59
C GLY A 51 5.00 -6.82 5.87
N GLY A 52 5.19 -5.67 6.51
CA GLY A 52 5.97 -4.54 5.97
C GLY A 52 7.49 -4.63 6.20
N LEU A 53 8.02 -5.81 6.49
CA LEU A 53 9.43 -6.00 6.82
C LEU A 53 10.31 -5.95 5.57
N GLU A 54 11.24 -4.99 5.50
CA GLU A 54 12.42 -4.97 4.62
C GLU A 54 12.22 -5.48 3.16
N GLY A 55 11.02 -5.34 2.60
CA GLY A 55 10.68 -5.83 1.26
C GLY A 55 11.55 -5.24 0.15
N HIS A 56 12.06 -4.02 0.36
CA HIS A 56 13.01 -3.40 -0.56
C HIS A 56 14.37 -4.13 -0.62
N LEU A 57 14.73 -4.90 0.41
CA LEU A 57 15.93 -5.74 0.43
C LEU A 57 15.65 -7.15 -0.13
N TYR A 58 14.42 -7.64 0.04
CA TYR A 58 14.03 -9.00 -0.32
C TYR A 58 12.73 -9.00 -1.12
N PRO A 59 12.73 -8.44 -2.36
CA PRO A 59 11.49 -8.29 -3.14
C PRO A 59 10.75 -9.62 -3.36
N GLU A 60 11.45 -10.74 -3.44
CA GLU A 60 10.85 -12.07 -3.67
C GLU A 60 9.84 -12.50 -2.58
N LEU A 61 9.95 -11.95 -1.37
CA LEU A 61 8.98 -12.18 -0.30
C LEU A 61 7.62 -11.49 -0.54
N TYR A 62 7.57 -10.59 -1.52
CA TYR A 62 6.40 -9.81 -1.90
C TYR A 62 5.77 -10.27 -3.22
N GLY A 63 6.23 -11.41 -3.75
CA GLY A 63 5.62 -12.06 -4.90
C GLY A 63 4.35 -12.86 -4.53
N PRO A 64 3.69 -13.45 -5.53
CA PRO A 64 2.45 -14.23 -5.32
C PRO A 64 2.61 -15.36 -4.31
N ASN A 65 3.77 -16.01 -4.27
CA ASN A 65 4.07 -17.06 -3.29
C ASN A 65 4.21 -16.54 -1.83
N GLY A 66 4.39 -15.25 -1.66
CA GLY A 66 4.44 -14.57 -0.36
C GLY A 66 3.06 -14.14 0.16
N VAL A 67 1.97 -14.49 -0.55
CA VAL A 67 0.59 -14.16 -0.18
C VAL A 67 -0.20 -15.42 0.13
N ASN A 68 -0.99 -15.38 1.21
CA ASN A 68 -2.00 -16.39 1.49
C ASN A 68 -3.36 -15.71 1.68
N ALA A 69 -4.21 -15.76 0.66
CA ALA A 69 -5.48 -15.06 0.66
C ALA A 69 -6.41 -15.53 1.77
N GLU A 70 -6.56 -16.83 1.95
CA GLU A 70 -7.47 -17.42 2.95
C GLU A 70 -7.09 -17.00 4.38
N HIS A 71 -5.81 -17.13 4.73
CA HIS A 71 -5.33 -16.75 6.06
C HIS A 71 -5.44 -15.23 6.28
N THR A 72 -5.17 -14.42 5.25
CA THR A 72 -5.26 -12.96 5.35
C THR A 72 -6.72 -12.52 5.50
N ILE A 73 -7.66 -13.10 4.75
CA ILE A 73 -9.10 -12.84 4.89
C ILE A 73 -9.58 -13.20 6.31
N THR A 74 -9.19 -14.37 6.80
CA THR A 74 -9.55 -14.85 8.14
C THR A 74 -9.03 -13.90 9.21
N ALA A 75 -7.75 -13.52 9.14
CA ALA A 75 -7.14 -12.59 10.07
C ALA A 75 -7.78 -11.18 10.02
N ALA A 76 -8.07 -10.66 8.82
CA ALA A 76 -8.74 -9.37 8.66
C ALA A 76 -10.12 -9.37 9.31
N ARG A 77 -10.95 -10.37 9.02
CA ARG A 77 -12.30 -10.52 9.58
C ARG A 77 -12.30 -10.67 11.10
N ALA A 78 -11.33 -11.39 11.65
CA ALA A 78 -11.19 -11.58 13.10
C ALA A 78 -10.73 -10.32 13.84
N ASN A 79 -10.26 -9.27 13.12
CA ASN A 79 -9.67 -8.06 13.69
C ASN A 79 -10.26 -6.77 13.11
N LEU A 80 -11.54 -6.73 12.74
CA LEU A 80 -12.17 -5.54 12.10
C LEU A 80 -12.19 -4.29 13.00
N ASP A 81 -12.08 -4.45 14.30
CA ASP A 81 -11.89 -3.34 15.25
C ASP A 81 -10.56 -2.61 15.01
N LEU A 82 -9.51 -3.34 14.63
CA LEU A 82 -8.14 -2.87 14.44
C LEU A 82 -7.79 -2.65 12.95
N VAL A 83 -8.18 -3.59 12.08
CA VAL A 83 -7.86 -3.58 10.65
C VAL A 83 -8.86 -2.74 9.87
N LYS A 84 -8.37 -1.78 9.06
CA LYS A 84 -9.18 -0.83 8.29
C LYS A 84 -8.98 -0.89 6.78
N GLY A 85 -8.14 -1.80 6.31
CA GLY A 85 -7.89 -2.04 4.89
C GLY A 85 -6.83 -3.12 4.69
N ILE A 86 -6.59 -3.45 3.43
CA ILE A 86 -5.55 -4.39 3.00
C ILE A 86 -4.46 -3.61 2.28
N LYS A 87 -3.20 -3.89 2.60
CA LYS A 87 -2.04 -3.22 1.98
C LYS A 87 -1.40 -4.09 0.92
N ALA A 88 -1.20 -3.51 -0.26
CA ALA A 88 -0.41 -4.09 -1.34
C ALA A 88 0.49 -3.04 -2.02
N HIS A 89 1.38 -3.47 -2.92
CA HIS A 89 2.30 -2.60 -3.64
C HIS A 89 2.11 -2.77 -5.15
N ALA A 90 1.80 -1.67 -5.84
CA ALA A 90 1.80 -1.56 -7.30
C ALA A 90 2.94 -0.62 -7.69
N GLU A 91 4.09 -1.17 -8.02
CA GLU A 91 5.26 -0.42 -8.41
C GLU A 91 6.04 -1.16 -9.52
N ILE A 92 6.86 -0.41 -10.25
CA ILE A 92 7.49 -0.91 -11.48
C ILE A 92 8.35 -2.17 -11.25
N GLY A 93 9.07 -2.23 -10.14
CA GLY A 93 9.91 -3.40 -9.81
C GLY A 93 9.10 -4.65 -9.56
N GLY A 94 7.96 -4.55 -8.88
CA GLY A 94 7.01 -5.64 -8.67
C GLY A 94 6.30 -6.04 -9.96
N GLN A 95 5.79 -5.06 -10.73
CA GLN A 95 5.14 -5.32 -12.01
C GLN A 95 6.09 -6.02 -12.99
N SER A 96 7.36 -5.63 -13.03
CA SER A 96 8.36 -6.26 -13.90
C SER A 96 8.63 -7.73 -13.58
N ARG A 97 8.27 -8.22 -12.38
CA ARG A 97 8.44 -9.60 -11.94
C ARG A 97 7.16 -10.42 -12.07
N TRP A 98 6.03 -9.86 -11.63
CA TRP A 98 4.79 -10.61 -11.40
C TRP A 98 3.57 -9.99 -12.08
N GLY A 99 3.75 -8.93 -12.88
CA GLY A 99 2.62 -8.19 -13.44
C GLY A 99 1.72 -7.64 -12.33
N MET A 100 0.41 -7.73 -12.52
CA MET A 100 -0.59 -7.31 -11.54
C MET A 100 -1.12 -8.45 -10.65
N GLU A 101 -0.47 -9.60 -10.62
CA GLU A 101 -0.99 -10.78 -9.93
C GLU A 101 -1.20 -10.53 -8.43
N VAL A 102 -0.20 -9.97 -7.75
CA VAL A 102 -0.31 -9.67 -6.30
C VAL A 102 -1.39 -8.64 -6.01
N ILE A 103 -1.56 -7.64 -6.89
CA ILE A 103 -2.61 -6.63 -6.73
C ILE A 103 -4.00 -7.24 -6.89
N LYS A 104 -4.18 -8.15 -7.84
CA LYS A 104 -5.45 -8.88 -8.02
C LYS A 104 -5.79 -9.72 -6.78
N ILE A 105 -4.81 -10.47 -6.26
CA ILE A 105 -4.99 -11.22 -5.01
C ILE A 105 -5.31 -10.26 -3.85
N GLY A 106 -4.61 -9.14 -3.72
CA GLY A 106 -4.89 -8.11 -2.72
C GLY A 106 -6.32 -7.58 -2.80
N GLN A 107 -6.83 -7.35 -4.03
CA GLN A 107 -8.20 -6.91 -4.27
C GLN A 107 -9.24 -7.98 -3.93
N GLU A 108 -8.94 -9.25 -4.20
CA GLU A 108 -9.78 -10.38 -3.78
C GLU A 108 -9.89 -10.45 -2.25
N ILE A 109 -8.75 -10.33 -1.55
CA ILE A 109 -8.71 -10.30 -0.08
C ILE A 109 -9.53 -9.12 0.46
N ALA A 110 -9.30 -7.91 -0.06
CA ALA A 110 -10.00 -6.70 0.36
C ALA A 110 -11.52 -6.83 0.15
N THR A 111 -11.93 -7.31 -1.02
CA THR A 111 -13.34 -7.56 -1.35
C THR A 111 -13.96 -8.59 -0.40
N ALA A 112 -13.31 -9.72 -0.20
CA ALA A 112 -13.81 -10.77 0.67
C ALA A 112 -13.90 -10.32 2.13
N ALA A 113 -12.98 -9.47 2.58
CA ALA A 113 -13.01 -8.91 3.94
C ALA A 113 -13.94 -7.70 4.08
N ASN A 114 -14.52 -7.20 3.00
CA ASN A 114 -15.30 -5.96 2.93
C ASN A 114 -14.50 -4.75 3.44
N LEU A 115 -13.27 -4.63 2.97
CA LEU A 115 -12.31 -3.58 3.31
C LEU A 115 -11.76 -2.92 2.03
N PRO A 116 -11.29 -1.67 2.10
CA PRO A 116 -10.58 -1.04 0.99
C PRO A 116 -9.20 -1.65 0.78
N LEU A 117 -8.72 -1.59 -0.46
CA LEU A 117 -7.33 -1.86 -0.80
C LEU A 117 -6.51 -0.56 -0.74
N TYR A 118 -5.43 -0.57 0.03
CA TYR A 118 -4.46 0.53 0.10
C TYR A 118 -3.21 0.16 -0.72
N ILE A 119 -2.91 0.95 -1.74
CA ILE A 119 -1.90 0.63 -2.74
C ILE A 119 -0.74 1.60 -2.66
N HIS A 120 0.48 1.07 -2.44
CA HIS A 120 1.72 1.83 -2.57
C HIS A 120 2.04 2.07 -4.05
N LEU A 121 2.33 3.32 -4.41
CA LEU A 121 2.91 3.71 -5.70
C LEU A 121 4.32 4.29 -5.51
N GLY A 122 5.10 4.23 -6.59
CA GLY A 122 6.49 4.68 -6.57
C GLY A 122 7.47 3.55 -6.29
N GLN A 123 8.43 3.40 -7.20
CA GLN A 123 9.36 2.27 -7.21
C GLN A 123 10.20 2.19 -5.93
N LEU A 124 10.10 1.06 -5.22
CA LEU A 124 10.93 0.67 -4.09
C LEU A 124 11.97 -0.38 -4.47
N TRP A 125 11.57 -1.29 -5.36
CA TRP A 125 12.37 -2.46 -5.71
C TRP A 125 13.06 -2.28 -7.05
N PRO A 126 14.26 -2.84 -7.23
CA PRO A 126 14.89 -2.84 -8.53
C PRO A 126 14.03 -3.63 -9.54
N THR A 127 14.02 -3.20 -10.79
CA THR A 127 13.38 -3.92 -11.87
C THR A 127 14.07 -5.25 -12.11
N SER A 128 13.32 -6.24 -12.64
CA SER A 128 13.92 -7.50 -13.08
C SER A 128 14.80 -7.24 -14.31
N SER A 129 16.01 -7.80 -14.31
CA SER A 129 16.96 -7.66 -15.43
C SER A 129 16.51 -8.36 -16.72
N SER A 130 15.54 -9.26 -16.63
CA SER A 130 15.04 -10.08 -17.75
C SER A 130 13.72 -9.60 -18.34
N ALA A 131 13.09 -8.57 -17.78
CA ALA A 131 11.78 -8.11 -18.18
C ALA A 131 11.83 -6.81 -18.99
N LEU A 132 10.85 -6.64 -19.88
CA LEU A 132 10.47 -5.31 -20.36
C LEU A 132 10.04 -4.47 -19.16
N ILE A 133 10.72 -3.35 -18.95
CA ILE A 133 10.40 -2.43 -17.86
C ILE A 133 9.17 -1.64 -18.27
N PRO A 134 8.01 -1.82 -17.59
CA PRO A 134 6.82 -1.06 -17.92
C PRO A 134 7.02 0.42 -17.62
N SER A 135 6.43 1.27 -18.42
CA SER A 135 6.34 2.71 -18.12
C SER A 135 5.38 2.94 -16.95
N SER A 136 5.50 4.10 -16.30
CA SER A 136 4.54 4.48 -15.24
C SER A 136 3.11 4.58 -15.77
N GLU A 137 2.92 4.94 -17.03
CA GLU A 137 1.60 4.99 -17.66
C GLU A 137 1.01 3.59 -17.87
N GLU A 138 1.80 2.62 -18.31
CA GLU A 138 1.37 1.23 -18.44
C GLU A 138 0.98 0.65 -17.10
N LEU A 139 1.80 0.85 -16.06
CA LEU A 139 1.47 0.42 -14.69
C LEU A 139 0.10 0.98 -14.25
N ILE A 140 -0.13 2.27 -14.44
CA ILE A 140 -1.39 2.92 -14.04
C ILE A 140 -2.57 2.40 -14.86
N ARG A 141 -2.39 2.18 -16.18
CA ARG A 141 -3.44 1.62 -17.04
C ARG A 141 -3.86 0.21 -16.64
N GLU A 142 -2.93 -0.61 -16.17
CA GLU A 142 -3.22 -1.96 -15.68
C GLU A 142 -3.82 -1.95 -14.28
N LEU A 143 -3.41 -1.01 -13.42
CA LEU A 143 -3.86 -0.90 -12.05
C LEU A 143 -5.31 -0.43 -11.92
N LEU A 144 -5.66 0.64 -12.63
CA LEU A 144 -6.96 1.31 -12.46
C LEU A 144 -8.18 0.42 -12.66
N PRO A 145 -8.21 -0.54 -13.63
CA PRO A 145 -9.33 -1.47 -13.76
C PRO A 145 -9.55 -2.39 -12.56
N ILE A 146 -8.49 -2.65 -11.78
CA ILE A 146 -8.55 -3.54 -10.61
C ILE A 146 -9.14 -2.80 -9.40
N MET A 147 -8.92 -1.49 -9.30
CA MET A 147 -9.35 -0.66 -8.17
C MET A 147 -10.86 -0.42 -8.14
N LYS A 148 -11.39 -0.27 -6.94
CA LYS A 148 -12.81 -0.02 -6.63
C LYS A 148 -12.99 1.27 -5.85
N GLU A 149 -14.23 1.72 -5.74
CA GLU A 149 -14.63 2.84 -4.88
C GLU A 149 -14.16 2.60 -3.43
N GLY A 150 -13.56 3.63 -2.85
CA GLY A 150 -13.01 3.60 -1.50
C GLY A 150 -11.60 3.04 -1.39
N ASP A 151 -11.03 2.48 -2.47
CA ASP A 151 -9.61 2.09 -2.48
C ASP A 151 -8.72 3.33 -2.40
N VAL A 152 -7.50 3.14 -1.91
CA VAL A 152 -6.56 4.24 -1.61
C VAL A 152 -5.29 4.10 -2.43
N LEU A 153 -4.92 5.17 -3.14
CA LEU A 153 -3.60 5.32 -3.75
C LEU A 153 -2.68 6.14 -2.85
N ALA A 154 -1.55 5.57 -2.50
CA ALA A 154 -0.56 6.24 -1.68
C ALA A 154 0.53 6.95 -2.50
N HIS A 155 1.17 7.92 -1.87
CA HIS A 155 2.38 8.60 -2.36
C HIS A 155 2.21 9.38 -3.67
N PRO A 156 1.19 10.24 -3.82
CA PRO A 156 0.99 11.04 -5.05
C PRO A 156 2.20 11.94 -5.35
N PHE A 157 2.92 12.37 -4.31
CA PHE A 157 4.07 13.27 -4.41
C PHE A 157 5.41 12.52 -4.37
N THR A 158 5.39 11.24 -4.77
CA THR A 158 6.64 10.46 -4.80
C THR A 158 7.61 10.99 -5.85
N ARG A 159 8.90 11.04 -5.49
CA ARG A 159 10.01 11.31 -6.41
C ARG A 159 10.40 10.09 -7.25
N HIS A 160 9.93 8.91 -6.87
CA HIS A 160 10.29 7.66 -7.52
C HIS A 160 9.44 7.42 -8.78
N PRO A 161 9.97 6.71 -9.79
CA PRO A 161 9.19 6.30 -10.96
C PRO A 161 7.94 5.50 -10.59
N GLY A 162 6.93 5.51 -11.44
CA GLY A 162 5.69 4.78 -11.22
C GLY A 162 4.69 5.46 -10.28
N GLY A 163 4.87 6.77 -10.04
CA GLY A 163 3.94 7.60 -9.27
C GLY A 163 2.89 8.30 -10.13
N PHE A 164 2.30 9.39 -9.60
CA PHE A 164 1.25 10.18 -10.26
C PHE A 164 1.75 11.03 -11.41
N VAL A 165 3.05 11.31 -11.44
CA VAL A 165 3.69 12.22 -12.38
C VAL A 165 4.57 11.44 -13.34
N SER A 166 4.43 11.70 -14.63
CA SER A 166 5.26 11.13 -15.69
C SER A 166 6.71 11.66 -15.64
N SER A 167 7.59 11.04 -16.40
CA SER A 167 8.97 11.53 -16.60
C SER A 167 9.04 12.96 -17.15
N GLU A 168 7.99 13.40 -17.87
CA GLU A 168 7.85 14.79 -18.37
C GLU A 168 7.35 15.77 -17.29
N GLY A 169 7.08 15.29 -16.10
CA GLY A 169 6.59 16.09 -14.99
C GLY A 169 5.11 16.48 -15.07
N LYS A 170 4.31 15.74 -15.84
CA LYS A 170 2.85 15.93 -15.93
C LYS A 170 2.13 14.85 -15.15
N ILE A 171 1.05 15.24 -14.49
CA ILE A 171 0.15 14.25 -13.85
C ILE A 171 -0.52 13.44 -14.95
N HIS A 172 -0.61 12.12 -14.76
CA HIS A 172 -1.30 11.24 -15.71
C HIS A 172 -2.80 11.56 -15.76
N PRO A 173 -3.36 12.01 -16.90
CA PRO A 173 -4.77 12.42 -16.98
C PRO A 173 -5.74 11.28 -16.61
N ILE A 174 -5.43 10.04 -17.01
CA ILE A 174 -6.24 8.86 -16.70
C ILE A 174 -6.36 8.61 -15.19
N LEU A 175 -5.31 8.96 -14.43
CA LEU A 175 -5.31 8.82 -12.98
C LEU A 175 -6.21 9.86 -12.32
N LEU A 176 -6.13 11.13 -12.76
CA LEU A 176 -6.99 12.20 -12.26
C LEU A 176 -8.46 11.90 -12.53
N GLU A 177 -8.78 11.39 -13.72
CA GLU A 177 -10.13 11.00 -14.07
C GLU A 177 -10.64 9.85 -13.23
N ALA A 178 -9.81 8.81 -13.02
CA ALA A 178 -10.17 7.67 -12.18
C ALA A 178 -10.39 8.06 -10.71
N VAL A 179 -9.56 8.94 -10.15
CA VAL A 179 -9.76 9.47 -8.79
C VAL A 179 -11.11 10.17 -8.66
N ARG A 180 -11.50 10.95 -9.70
CA ARG A 180 -12.80 11.66 -9.69
C ARG A 180 -13.98 10.73 -9.92
N GLN A 181 -13.90 9.85 -10.93
CA GLN A 181 -15.05 9.02 -11.36
C GLN A 181 -15.26 7.79 -10.47
N LYS A 182 -14.16 7.14 -10.04
CA LYS A 182 -14.23 5.94 -9.22
C LYS A 182 -14.23 6.22 -7.72
N GLN A 183 -14.17 7.49 -7.31
CA GLN A 183 -14.05 7.88 -5.90
C GLN A 183 -12.89 7.19 -5.17
N ILE A 184 -11.76 7.06 -5.86
CA ILE A 184 -10.53 6.54 -5.29
C ILE A 184 -9.95 7.61 -4.36
N LEU A 185 -9.60 7.21 -3.15
CA LEU A 185 -8.97 8.07 -2.17
C LEU A 185 -7.47 8.20 -2.43
N VAL A 186 -6.90 9.31 -1.99
CA VAL A 186 -5.46 9.57 -2.13
C VAL A 186 -4.88 9.87 -0.76
N ASP A 187 -3.86 9.10 -0.38
CA ASP A 187 -3.10 9.34 0.84
C ASP A 187 -1.73 9.92 0.50
N VAL A 188 -1.44 11.09 1.10
CA VAL A 188 -0.21 11.86 0.79
C VAL A 188 1.04 11.03 0.98
N GLY A 189 1.12 10.22 2.02
CA GLY A 189 2.29 9.41 2.35
C GLY A 189 3.59 10.22 2.20
N HIS A 190 4.34 10.37 3.24
CA HIS A 190 5.58 11.14 3.21
C HIS A 190 6.80 10.28 3.54
N GLY A 191 7.87 10.87 4.02
CA GLY A 191 9.13 10.20 4.31
C GLY A 191 10.06 10.24 3.11
N SER A 192 10.77 9.15 2.85
CA SER A 192 11.77 9.10 1.77
C SER A 192 11.20 9.27 0.36
N HIS A 193 9.90 9.04 0.19
CA HIS A 193 9.21 9.19 -1.10
C HIS A 193 8.90 10.62 -1.47
N PHE A 194 8.59 11.48 -0.50
CA PHE A 194 8.04 12.81 -0.76
C PHE A 194 9.01 13.74 -1.49
N SER A 195 8.49 14.48 -2.47
CA SER A 195 9.18 15.55 -3.18
C SER A 195 8.31 16.80 -3.23
N PHE A 196 8.83 17.92 -2.72
CA PHE A 196 8.17 19.23 -2.84
C PHE A 196 8.03 19.68 -4.30
N ASP A 197 8.99 19.30 -5.16
CA ASP A 197 8.94 19.67 -6.58
C ASP A 197 7.81 18.94 -7.31
N VAL A 198 7.54 17.68 -6.93
CA VAL A 198 6.37 16.94 -7.44
C VAL A 198 5.07 17.52 -6.87
N ALA A 199 5.05 17.85 -5.58
CA ALA A 199 3.84 18.36 -4.91
C ALA A 199 3.41 19.76 -5.43
N ARG A 200 4.31 20.54 -6.05
CA ARG A 200 4.01 21.86 -6.64
C ARG A 200 3.42 21.79 -8.06
N ARG A 201 3.45 20.65 -8.68
CA ARG A 201 2.92 20.39 -10.04
C ARG A 201 1.45 20.05 -10.01
#